data_a7e123234ed3424293de167ce8b4831b
#
_entry.id   a7e123234ed3424293de167ce8b4831b
#
_cell.length_a   1.000
_cell.length_b   1.000
_cell.length_c   1.000
_cell.angle_alpha   90.00
_cell.angle_beta   90.00
_cell.angle_gamma   90.00
#
_symmetry.space_group_name_H-M   'P 1'
#
loop_
_entity.id
_entity.type
_entity.pdbx_description
1 polymer ?
#
loop_
_entity_poly.entity_id
_entity_poly.type
_entity_poly.pdbx_seq_one_letter_code
_entity_poly.pdbx_strand_id
1 'polypeptide(L)'
;MDAGPQAYGAGKVGGEFNVQNFVRKPHVFVRLLSLLFGLIVYFCASSGSWTTDTKTNEEVCMFKLKSFGCHIGGVVGFTSVIGAAVFVGGEYYFENVPSVKSRKHYVLIDLGFSCLWSFWNFLLFIYLADTWGNTPDFPDSISTANPTTAIYFALFATFSWGTSAYFSYQRYNMGVDPAFISSFEADQFGAYDETQNNSEYQTQAY
;
A
#
# COMPACT_ATOMS: atom_id res chain seq x y z
N MET A 1 3.30 -34.27 -0.05
CA MET A 1 4.33 -33.37 -0.64
C MET A 1 4.23 -32.07 0.14
N ASP A 2 5.03 -31.96 1.19
CA ASP A 2 5.06 -30.76 2.01
C ASP A 2 5.64 -29.61 1.18
N ALA A 3 4.83 -28.56 1.04
CA ALA A 3 5.30 -27.33 0.41
C ALA A 3 6.32 -26.70 1.38
N GLY A 4 7.60 -26.80 1.04
CA GLY A 4 8.66 -26.15 1.79
C GLY A 4 8.35 -24.67 2.03
N PRO A 5 8.85 -24.08 3.11
CA PRO A 5 8.59 -22.70 3.46
C PRO A 5 9.05 -21.80 2.31
N GLN A 6 8.14 -20.95 1.83
CA GLN A 6 8.40 -20.07 0.69
C GLN A 6 8.90 -18.73 1.17
N ALA A 7 10.06 -18.28 0.67
CA ALA A 7 10.67 -17.04 1.08
C ALA A 7 9.72 -15.84 0.88
N TYR A 8 9.52 -15.07 1.94
CA TYR A 8 8.66 -13.88 1.98
C TYR A 8 7.18 -14.13 1.68
N GLY A 9 6.67 -15.37 1.90
CA GLY A 9 5.26 -15.70 1.74
C GLY A 9 4.78 -15.78 0.29
N ALA A 10 5.69 -15.96 -0.67
CA ALA A 10 5.32 -16.12 -2.08
C ALA A 10 4.67 -17.48 -2.36
N GLY A 11 3.65 -17.51 -3.24
CA GLY A 11 3.01 -18.72 -3.73
C GLY A 11 3.92 -19.58 -4.61
N LYS A 12 3.49 -20.79 -4.97
CA LYS A 12 4.22 -21.66 -5.91
C LYS A 12 4.25 -21.02 -7.30
N VAL A 13 5.42 -20.91 -7.89
CA VAL A 13 5.57 -20.49 -9.30
C VAL A 13 4.88 -21.51 -10.22
N GLY A 14 3.98 -21.04 -11.11
CA GLY A 14 3.36 -21.88 -12.13
C GLY A 14 1.99 -22.49 -11.78
N GLY A 15 1.32 -22.05 -10.69
CA GLY A 15 -0.07 -22.42 -10.40
C GLY A 15 -1.08 -21.65 -11.26
N GLU A 16 -2.25 -22.24 -11.57
CA GLU A 16 -3.36 -21.51 -12.20
C GLU A 16 -3.78 -20.31 -11.33
N PHE A 17 -3.90 -19.13 -11.96
CA PHE A 17 -4.32 -17.92 -11.27
C PHE A 17 -5.80 -17.99 -10.92
N ASN A 18 -6.11 -18.06 -9.63
CA ASN A 18 -7.47 -18.05 -9.13
C ASN A 18 -7.74 -16.72 -8.40
N VAL A 19 -8.55 -15.86 -9.03
CA VAL A 19 -8.92 -14.53 -8.51
C VAL A 19 -9.52 -14.60 -7.10
N GLN A 20 -10.34 -15.61 -6.83
CA GLN A 20 -11.01 -15.77 -5.55
C GLN A 20 -10.01 -16.05 -4.41
N ASN A 21 -9.01 -16.89 -4.68
CA ASN A 21 -7.95 -17.18 -3.73
C ASN A 21 -7.00 -15.98 -3.56
N PHE A 22 -6.77 -15.21 -4.63
CA PHE A 22 -5.96 -14.00 -4.60
C PHE A 22 -6.58 -12.92 -3.69
N VAL A 23 -7.86 -12.60 -3.89
CA VAL A 23 -8.58 -11.57 -3.09
C VAL A 23 -8.75 -11.98 -1.63
N ARG A 24 -8.82 -13.29 -1.33
CA ARG A 24 -8.91 -13.80 0.05
C ARG A 24 -7.62 -13.66 0.85
N LYS A 25 -6.49 -13.38 0.23
CA LYS A 25 -5.25 -13.11 0.96
C LYS A 25 -5.41 -11.86 1.83
N PRO A 26 -5.12 -11.91 3.14
CA PRO A 26 -5.43 -10.81 4.05
C PRO A 26 -4.73 -9.50 3.65
N HIS A 27 -3.51 -9.57 3.14
CA HIS A 27 -2.77 -8.38 2.67
C HIS A 27 -3.37 -7.76 1.40
N VAL A 28 -3.87 -8.58 0.45
CA VAL A 28 -4.57 -8.08 -0.75
C VAL A 28 -5.91 -7.44 -0.37
N PHE A 29 -6.66 -8.09 0.52
CA PHE A 29 -7.93 -7.57 1.01
C PHE A 29 -7.77 -6.19 1.66
N VAL A 30 -6.78 -6.02 2.55
CA VAL A 30 -6.52 -4.73 3.20
C VAL A 30 -6.09 -3.66 2.18
N ARG A 31 -5.35 -4.04 1.13
CA ARG A 31 -5.01 -3.12 0.03
C ARG A 31 -6.23 -2.65 -0.75
N LEU A 32 -7.19 -3.54 -1.00
CA LEU A 32 -8.45 -3.17 -1.64
C LEU A 32 -9.28 -2.22 -0.76
N LEU A 33 -9.27 -2.41 0.56
CA LEU A 33 -9.87 -1.45 1.49
C LEU A 33 -9.15 -0.09 1.45
N SER A 34 -7.83 -0.06 1.42
CA SER A 34 -7.05 1.19 1.27
C SER A 34 -7.38 1.93 -0.03
N LEU A 35 -7.58 1.19 -1.12
CA LEU A 35 -8.01 1.74 -2.41
C LEU A 35 -9.41 2.35 -2.30
N LEU A 36 -10.36 1.61 -1.71
CA LEU A 36 -11.74 2.08 -1.52
C LEU A 36 -11.78 3.36 -0.66
N PHE A 37 -11.07 3.35 0.47
CA PHE A 37 -11.05 4.50 1.37
C PHE A 37 -10.37 5.71 0.71
N GLY A 38 -9.29 5.49 -0.04
CA GLY A 38 -8.63 6.53 -0.82
C GLY A 38 -9.55 7.16 -1.87
N LEU A 39 -10.35 6.35 -2.57
CA LEU A 39 -11.37 6.84 -3.52
C LEU A 39 -12.42 7.71 -2.83
N ILE A 40 -12.94 7.28 -1.69
CA ILE A 40 -13.95 8.04 -0.95
C ILE A 40 -13.36 9.37 -0.47
N VAL A 41 -12.17 9.38 0.10
CA VAL A 41 -11.48 10.61 0.51
C VAL A 41 -11.26 11.53 -0.68
N TYR A 42 -10.79 10.97 -1.81
CA TYR A 42 -10.57 11.74 -3.03
C TYR A 42 -11.83 12.45 -3.51
N PHE A 43 -12.93 11.72 -3.72
CA PHE A 43 -14.16 12.31 -4.23
C PHE A 43 -14.82 13.25 -3.23
N CYS A 44 -14.85 12.89 -1.96
CA CYS A 44 -15.47 13.75 -0.94
C CYS A 44 -14.68 15.06 -0.73
N ALA A 45 -13.35 15.01 -0.73
CA ALA A 45 -12.54 16.21 -0.54
C ALA A 45 -12.43 17.06 -1.80
N SER A 46 -12.13 16.43 -2.98
CA SER A 46 -11.85 17.17 -4.21
C SER A 46 -13.08 17.72 -4.93
N SER A 47 -14.22 17.04 -4.82
CA SER A 47 -15.44 17.43 -5.52
C SER A 47 -16.59 17.73 -4.58
N GLY A 48 -16.76 16.93 -3.53
CA GLY A 48 -17.93 17.00 -2.65
C GLY A 48 -17.86 18.06 -1.55
N SER A 49 -16.70 18.65 -1.29
CA SER A 49 -16.52 19.64 -0.21
C SER A 49 -16.40 21.07 -0.72
N TRP A 50 -16.86 21.35 -1.93
CA TRP A 50 -16.96 22.69 -2.49
C TRP A 50 -18.39 23.23 -2.39
N THR A 51 -18.52 24.52 -2.13
CA THR A 51 -19.80 25.23 -2.07
C THR A 51 -19.64 26.63 -2.65
N THR A 52 -20.73 27.25 -3.03
CA THR A 52 -20.73 28.64 -3.52
C THR A 52 -21.02 29.57 -2.36
N ASP A 53 -20.13 30.53 -2.11
CA ASP A 53 -20.40 31.60 -1.13
C ASP A 53 -21.51 32.52 -1.64
N THR A 54 -22.56 32.66 -0.84
CA THR A 54 -23.73 33.49 -1.19
C THR A 54 -23.42 34.98 -1.29
N LYS A 55 -22.27 35.45 -0.74
CA LYS A 55 -21.89 36.86 -0.76
C LYS A 55 -21.02 37.22 -1.96
N THR A 56 -20.07 36.35 -2.30
CA THR A 56 -19.10 36.60 -3.39
C THR A 56 -19.44 35.89 -4.68
N ASN A 57 -20.37 34.92 -4.63
CA ASN A 57 -20.71 34.01 -5.73
C ASN A 57 -19.50 33.23 -6.28
N GLU A 58 -18.48 33.02 -5.44
CA GLU A 58 -17.29 32.24 -5.75
C GLU A 58 -17.39 30.85 -5.14
N GLU A 59 -16.75 29.85 -5.78
CA GLU A 59 -16.62 28.52 -5.23
C GLU A 59 -15.58 28.52 -4.11
N VAL A 60 -15.99 28.10 -2.92
CA VAL A 60 -15.15 28.03 -1.73
C VAL A 60 -15.15 26.60 -1.16
N CYS A 61 -14.00 26.18 -0.66
CA CYS A 61 -13.87 24.91 0.03
C CYS A 61 -14.47 25.00 1.44
N MET A 62 -15.30 24.03 1.83
CA MET A 62 -15.97 23.98 3.13
C MET A 62 -14.98 23.90 4.31
N PHE A 63 -13.73 23.44 4.11
CA PHE A 63 -12.72 23.40 5.14
C PHE A 63 -12.16 24.80 5.36
N LYS A 64 -12.72 25.52 6.36
CA LYS A 64 -12.32 26.88 6.80
C LYS A 64 -12.33 27.93 5.66
N LEU A 65 -13.18 27.72 4.65
CA LEU A 65 -13.30 28.57 3.47
C LEU A 65 -11.97 28.80 2.71
N LYS A 66 -11.01 27.89 2.87
CA LYS A 66 -9.71 27.93 2.18
C LYS A 66 -9.56 26.70 1.26
N SER A 67 -9.19 26.92 0.01
CA SER A 67 -9.02 25.86 -1.00
C SER A 67 -8.02 24.76 -0.63
N PHE A 68 -7.06 25.06 0.24
CA PHE A 68 -5.99 24.13 0.61
C PHE A 68 -6.52 22.80 1.18
N GLY A 69 -7.56 22.83 2.05
CA GLY A 69 -8.13 21.61 2.65
C GLY A 69 -8.68 20.64 1.62
N CYS A 70 -9.43 21.14 0.65
CA CYS A 70 -9.98 20.34 -0.44
C CYS A 70 -8.88 19.82 -1.38
N HIS A 71 -7.88 20.64 -1.71
CA HIS A 71 -6.78 20.21 -2.56
C HIS A 71 -5.89 19.16 -1.90
N ILE A 72 -5.48 19.34 -0.65
CA ILE A 72 -4.62 18.37 0.04
C ILE A 72 -5.34 17.04 0.27
N GLY A 73 -6.63 17.08 0.63
CA GLY A 73 -7.47 15.89 0.73
C GLY A 73 -7.58 15.15 -0.61
N GLY A 74 -7.76 15.88 -1.71
CA GLY A 74 -7.77 15.33 -3.06
C GLY A 74 -6.42 14.69 -3.45
N VAL A 75 -5.31 15.38 -3.22
CA VAL A 75 -3.96 14.86 -3.54
C VAL A 75 -3.64 13.60 -2.74
N VAL A 76 -3.86 13.62 -1.41
CA VAL A 76 -3.57 12.45 -0.56
C VAL A 76 -4.49 11.29 -0.91
N GLY A 77 -5.79 11.53 -1.13
CA GLY A 77 -6.73 10.50 -1.55
C GLY A 77 -6.35 9.88 -2.89
N PHE A 78 -6.04 10.70 -3.90
CA PHE A 78 -5.63 10.22 -5.23
C PHE A 78 -4.34 9.39 -5.18
N THR A 79 -3.33 9.86 -4.46
CA THR A 79 -2.08 9.12 -4.30
C THR A 79 -2.27 7.82 -3.51
N SER A 80 -3.20 7.79 -2.53
CA SER A 80 -3.63 6.54 -1.86
C SER A 80 -4.17 5.52 -2.86
N VAL A 81 -5.02 5.95 -3.79
CA VAL A 81 -5.58 5.08 -4.84
C VAL A 81 -4.48 4.51 -5.73
N ILE A 82 -3.60 5.36 -6.24
CA ILE A 82 -2.49 4.92 -7.10
C ILE A 82 -1.58 3.97 -6.34
N GLY A 83 -1.16 4.31 -5.12
CA GLY A 83 -0.31 3.47 -4.29
C GLY A 83 -0.94 2.10 -4.03
N ALA A 84 -2.21 2.05 -3.63
CA ALA A 84 -2.92 0.79 -3.40
C ALA A 84 -3.03 -0.05 -4.68
N ALA A 85 -3.34 0.56 -5.83
CA ALA A 85 -3.43 -0.13 -7.12
C ALA A 85 -2.07 -0.72 -7.55
N VAL A 86 -0.99 0.05 -7.40
CA VAL A 86 0.38 -0.41 -7.71
C VAL A 86 0.76 -1.60 -6.84
N PHE A 87 0.47 -1.58 -5.54
CA PHE A 87 0.79 -2.71 -4.66
C PHE A 87 -0.11 -3.92 -4.88
N VAL A 88 -1.39 -3.76 -5.23
CA VAL A 88 -2.25 -4.89 -5.65
C VAL A 88 -1.71 -5.53 -6.93
N GLY A 89 -1.34 -4.73 -7.92
CA GLY A 89 -0.69 -5.22 -9.14
C GLY A 89 0.67 -5.87 -8.85
N GLY A 90 1.46 -5.27 -7.96
CA GLY A 90 2.73 -5.80 -7.50
C GLY A 90 2.61 -7.16 -6.83
N GLU A 91 1.56 -7.41 -6.05
CA GLU A 91 1.28 -8.73 -5.46
C GLU A 91 1.02 -9.81 -6.51
N TYR A 92 0.36 -9.47 -7.60
CA TYR A 92 0.18 -10.38 -8.71
C TYR A 92 1.51 -10.80 -9.36
N TYR A 93 2.41 -9.81 -9.57
CA TYR A 93 3.74 -10.09 -10.11
C TYR A 93 4.66 -10.77 -9.10
N PHE A 94 4.52 -10.48 -7.82
CA PHE A 94 5.37 -11.01 -6.75
C PHE A 94 5.40 -12.54 -6.70
N GLU A 95 4.28 -13.20 -6.98
CA GLU A 95 4.20 -14.66 -7.03
C GLU A 95 5.04 -15.27 -8.15
N ASN A 96 5.27 -14.52 -9.22
CA ASN A 96 6.02 -14.97 -10.39
C ASN A 96 7.51 -14.56 -10.37
N VAL A 97 7.96 -13.78 -9.37
CA VAL A 97 9.36 -13.34 -9.27
C VAL A 97 10.24 -14.46 -8.74
N PRO A 98 11.21 -14.98 -9.52
CA PRO A 98 12.08 -16.08 -9.08
C PRO A 98 13.14 -15.64 -8.08
N SER A 99 13.57 -14.36 -8.10
CA SER A 99 14.68 -13.85 -7.31
C SER A 99 14.26 -13.49 -5.87
N VAL A 100 14.88 -14.16 -4.89
CA VAL A 100 14.69 -13.88 -3.46
C VAL A 100 15.11 -12.45 -3.11
N LYS A 101 16.17 -11.94 -3.71
CA LYS A 101 16.67 -10.57 -3.51
C LYS A 101 15.63 -9.52 -3.96
N SER A 102 15.00 -9.73 -5.10
CA SER A 102 13.94 -8.83 -5.60
C SER A 102 12.71 -8.85 -4.71
N ARG A 103 12.34 -10.01 -4.19
CA ARG A 103 11.24 -10.17 -3.22
C ARG A 103 11.50 -9.39 -1.93
N LYS A 104 12.72 -9.45 -1.40
CA LYS A 104 13.13 -8.67 -0.22
C LYS A 104 12.95 -7.16 -0.44
N HIS A 105 13.44 -6.66 -1.58
CA HIS A 105 13.31 -5.23 -1.89
C HIS A 105 11.85 -4.79 -2.04
N TYR A 106 11.02 -5.61 -2.70
CA TYR A 106 9.59 -5.32 -2.83
C TYR A 106 8.91 -5.20 -1.46
N VAL A 107 9.12 -6.17 -0.56
CA VAL A 107 8.52 -6.16 0.79
C VAL A 107 9.01 -4.95 1.60
N LEU A 108 10.28 -4.56 1.44
CA LEU A 108 10.84 -3.39 2.13
C LEU A 108 10.25 -2.07 1.61
N ILE A 109 10.08 -1.94 0.29
CA ILE A 109 9.44 -0.77 -0.34
C ILE A 109 7.97 -0.69 0.09
N ASP A 110 7.27 -1.82 0.08
CA ASP A 110 5.88 -1.90 0.52
C ASP A 110 5.73 -1.49 1.99
N LEU A 111 6.59 -1.98 2.87
CA LEU A 111 6.62 -1.61 4.29
C LEU A 111 6.86 -0.10 4.46
N GLY A 112 7.91 0.43 3.83
CA GLY A 112 8.29 1.84 3.94
C GLY A 112 7.18 2.77 3.43
N PHE A 113 6.63 2.48 2.25
CA PHE A 113 5.53 3.26 1.69
C PHE A 113 4.27 3.20 2.58
N SER A 114 3.92 2.01 3.08
CA SER A 114 2.72 1.83 3.90
C SER A 114 2.82 2.58 5.25
N CYS A 115 3.98 2.56 5.89
CA CYS A 115 4.23 3.35 7.10
C CYS A 115 4.11 4.84 6.82
N LEU A 116 4.77 5.32 5.77
CA LEU A 116 4.73 6.73 5.38
C LEU A 116 3.30 7.17 5.04
N TRP A 117 2.57 6.34 4.28
CA TRP A 117 1.22 6.68 3.84
C TRP A 117 0.19 6.62 4.97
N SER A 118 0.35 5.71 5.93
CA SER A 118 -0.43 5.70 7.18
C SER A 118 -0.21 7.01 7.96
N PHE A 119 1.04 7.45 8.09
CA PHE A 119 1.36 8.71 8.76
C PHE A 119 0.76 9.93 8.04
N TRP A 120 0.84 10.00 6.70
CA TRP A 120 0.25 11.10 5.93
C TRP A 120 -1.28 11.15 6.03
N ASN A 121 -1.97 10.01 5.98
CA ASN A 121 -3.42 9.96 6.18
C ASN A 121 -3.81 10.38 7.61
N PHE A 122 -3.00 10.05 8.61
CA PHE A 122 -3.22 10.51 9.98
C PHE A 122 -3.07 12.03 10.11
N LEU A 123 -2.04 12.61 9.51
CA LEU A 123 -1.88 14.07 9.48
C LEU A 123 -3.03 14.75 8.72
N LEU A 124 -3.48 14.17 7.61
CA LEU A 124 -4.63 14.65 6.88
C LEU A 124 -5.89 14.62 7.74
N PHE A 125 -6.14 13.53 8.47
CA PHE A 125 -7.27 13.42 9.39
C PHE A 125 -7.25 14.54 10.43
N ILE A 126 -6.12 14.75 11.12
CA ILE A 126 -5.99 15.82 12.13
C ILE A 126 -6.25 17.18 11.49
N TYR A 127 -5.64 17.45 10.34
CA TYR A 127 -5.79 18.72 9.64
C TYR A 127 -7.23 19.00 9.22
N LEU A 128 -7.91 18.02 8.62
CA LEU A 128 -9.30 18.16 8.17
C LEU A 128 -10.25 18.30 9.36
N ALA A 129 -10.04 17.54 10.45
CA ALA A 129 -10.84 17.60 11.66
C ALA A 129 -10.71 18.96 12.37
N ASP A 130 -9.47 19.46 12.55
CA ASP A 130 -9.23 20.79 13.12
C ASP A 130 -9.84 21.90 12.27
N THR A 131 -9.64 21.82 10.96
CA THR A 131 -10.14 22.81 10.02
C THR A 131 -11.67 22.82 9.99
N TRP A 132 -12.30 21.65 10.06
CA TRP A 132 -13.75 21.49 10.11
C TRP A 132 -14.32 22.06 11.41
N GLY A 133 -13.73 21.74 12.56
CA GLY A 133 -14.15 22.26 13.86
C GLY A 133 -14.07 23.78 14.01
N ASN A 134 -13.22 24.43 13.20
CA ASN A 134 -13.06 25.87 13.17
C ASN A 134 -13.80 26.55 11.99
N THR A 135 -14.64 25.82 11.28
CA THR A 135 -15.42 26.35 10.16
C THR A 135 -16.74 26.93 10.70
N PRO A 136 -17.19 28.08 10.19
CA PRO A 136 -18.49 28.65 10.53
C PRO A 136 -19.63 27.69 10.15
N ASP A 137 -20.74 27.74 10.89
CA ASP A 137 -21.94 26.95 10.57
C ASP A 137 -22.45 27.30 9.18
N PHE A 138 -22.74 26.29 8.40
CA PHE A 138 -23.39 26.43 7.09
C PHE A 138 -24.91 26.44 7.24
N PRO A 139 -25.64 27.15 6.38
CA PRO A 139 -27.10 27.06 6.32
C PRO A 139 -27.56 25.61 6.11
N ASP A 140 -28.71 25.22 6.68
CA ASP A 140 -29.28 23.88 6.57
C ASP A 140 -29.49 23.39 5.13
N SER A 141 -29.51 24.30 4.16
CA SER A 141 -29.61 23.99 2.73
C SER A 141 -28.33 23.39 2.14
N ILE A 142 -27.17 23.49 2.83
CA ILE A 142 -25.88 23.00 2.35
C ILE A 142 -25.55 21.67 3.03
N SER A 143 -25.36 20.62 2.24
CA SER A 143 -25.01 19.29 2.78
C SER A 143 -23.57 19.26 3.29
N THR A 144 -23.41 18.99 4.57
CA THR A 144 -22.12 18.82 5.24
C THR A 144 -21.65 17.36 5.28
N ALA A 145 -22.35 16.46 4.60
CA ALA A 145 -22.05 15.04 4.60
C ALA A 145 -20.68 14.70 3.99
N ASN A 146 -20.30 15.36 2.88
CA ASN A 146 -19.04 15.07 2.19
C ASN A 146 -17.80 15.44 3.00
N PRO A 147 -17.67 16.66 3.59
CA PRO A 147 -16.54 16.97 4.46
C PRO A 147 -16.41 16.02 5.63
N THR A 148 -17.53 15.73 6.30
CA THR A 148 -17.57 14.81 7.43
C THR A 148 -17.15 13.39 7.04
N THR A 149 -17.62 12.90 5.90
CA THR A 149 -17.23 11.60 5.35
C THR A 149 -15.74 11.57 5.02
N ALA A 150 -15.17 12.62 4.41
CA ALA A 150 -13.75 12.70 4.10
C ALA A 150 -12.89 12.57 5.37
N ILE A 151 -13.30 13.19 6.48
CA ILE A 151 -12.60 13.10 7.77
C ILE A 151 -12.59 11.67 8.31
N TYR A 152 -13.76 11.01 8.38
CA TYR A 152 -13.82 9.64 8.89
C TYR A 152 -13.06 8.65 8.01
N PHE A 153 -13.17 8.79 6.69
CA PHE A 153 -12.46 7.87 5.79
C PHE A 153 -10.95 8.13 5.73
N ALA A 154 -10.46 9.34 6.01
CA ALA A 154 -9.04 9.59 6.24
C ALA A 154 -8.52 8.82 7.47
N LEU A 155 -9.32 8.76 8.55
CA LEU A 155 -8.99 7.93 9.72
C LEU A 155 -8.99 6.44 9.39
N PHE A 156 -9.99 5.93 8.68
CA PHE A 156 -10.04 4.52 8.26
C PHE A 156 -8.90 4.18 7.31
N ALA A 157 -8.52 5.08 6.40
CA ALA A 157 -7.35 4.92 5.55
C ALA A 157 -6.05 4.82 6.37
N THR A 158 -5.91 5.60 7.44
CA THR A 158 -4.78 5.49 8.38
C THR A 158 -4.65 4.07 8.93
N PHE A 159 -5.73 3.49 9.44
CA PHE A 159 -5.70 2.12 9.98
C PHE A 159 -5.46 1.08 8.89
N SER A 160 -6.05 1.25 7.72
CA SER A 160 -5.86 0.31 6.60
C SER A 160 -4.41 0.29 6.12
N TRP A 161 -3.77 1.45 5.95
CA TRP A 161 -2.35 1.54 5.60
C TRP A 161 -1.43 1.04 6.73
N GLY A 162 -1.77 1.30 7.99
CA GLY A 162 -1.06 0.77 9.16
C GLY A 162 -1.13 -0.77 9.22
N THR A 163 -2.29 -1.36 8.96
CA THR A 163 -2.46 -2.81 8.87
C THR A 163 -1.67 -3.40 7.70
N SER A 164 -1.63 -2.72 6.56
CA SER A 164 -0.80 -3.10 5.42
C SER A 164 0.69 -3.11 5.79
N ALA A 165 1.17 -2.09 6.50
CA ALA A 165 2.54 -2.03 7.00
C ALA A 165 2.84 -3.20 7.95
N TYR A 166 1.92 -3.54 8.84
CA TYR A 166 2.07 -4.68 9.75
C TYR A 166 2.21 -6.01 8.99
N PHE A 167 1.39 -6.26 7.98
CA PHE A 167 1.53 -7.48 7.16
C PHE A 167 2.83 -7.51 6.37
N SER A 168 3.29 -6.38 5.84
CA SER A 168 4.58 -6.30 5.15
C SER A 168 5.75 -6.52 6.11
N TYR A 169 5.65 -6.04 7.35
CA TYR A 169 6.63 -6.32 8.40
C TYR A 169 6.67 -7.81 8.78
N GLN A 170 5.52 -8.46 8.93
CA GLN A 170 5.48 -9.91 9.18
C GLN A 170 6.14 -10.70 8.04
N ARG A 171 5.88 -10.33 6.78
CA ARG A 171 6.50 -10.95 5.61
C ARG A 171 8.01 -10.76 5.59
N TYR A 172 8.47 -9.57 5.96
CA TYR A 172 9.90 -9.29 6.07
C TYR A 172 10.56 -10.20 7.12
N ASN A 173 9.96 -10.34 8.29
CA ASN A 173 10.50 -11.20 9.35
C ASN A 173 10.53 -12.68 8.96
N MET A 174 9.49 -13.18 8.28
CA MET A 174 9.49 -14.56 7.77
C MET A 174 10.60 -14.82 6.75
N GLY A 175 11.00 -13.81 5.97
CA GLY A 175 12.06 -13.93 4.98
C GLY A 175 13.48 -13.79 5.56
N VAL A 176 13.61 -13.35 6.82
CA VAL A 176 14.91 -13.19 7.52
C VAL A 176 15.24 -14.40 8.41
N ASP A 177 14.37 -15.42 8.44
CA ASP A 177 14.61 -16.62 9.25
C ASP A 177 15.95 -17.28 8.88
N PRO A 178 16.86 -17.53 9.86
CA PRO A 178 18.18 -18.11 9.63
C PRO A 178 18.15 -19.46 8.89
N ALA A 179 17.09 -20.25 9.07
CA ALA A 179 16.87 -21.51 8.35
C ALA A 179 16.75 -21.31 6.83
N PHE A 180 16.27 -20.13 6.39
CA PHE A 180 16.18 -19.77 4.98
C PHE A 180 17.49 -19.26 4.40
N ILE A 181 18.26 -18.49 5.19
CA ILE A 181 19.55 -17.94 4.77
C ILE A 181 20.55 -19.08 4.59
N SER A 182 20.59 -20.04 5.52
CA SER A 182 21.52 -21.17 5.46
C SER A 182 21.27 -22.11 4.26
N SER A 183 19.99 -22.37 3.93
CA SER A 183 19.68 -23.20 2.77
C SER A 183 19.98 -22.50 1.44
N PHE A 184 19.77 -21.18 1.37
CA PHE A 184 20.03 -20.40 0.17
C PHE A 184 21.53 -20.14 -0.07
N GLU A 185 22.30 -19.93 0.99
CA GLU A 185 23.76 -19.87 0.92
C GLU A 185 24.36 -21.24 0.53
N ALA A 186 23.85 -22.34 1.08
CA ALA A 186 24.29 -23.68 0.70
C ALA A 186 24.03 -24.00 -0.77
N ASP A 187 22.86 -23.63 -1.32
CA ASP A 187 22.54 -23.78 -2.75
C ASP A 187 23.42 -22.88 -3.65
N GLN A 188 23.74 -21.69 -3.19
CA GLN A 188 24.61 -20.76 -3.95
C GLN A 188 26.08 -21.21 -3.93
N PHE A 189 26.59 -21.67 -2.80
CA PHE A 189 27.94 -22.22 -2.70
C PHE A 189 28.07 -23.55 -3.43
N GLY A 190 27.06 -24.43 -3.38
CA GLY A 190 27.02 -25.68 -4.15
C GLY A 190 27.07 -25.44 -5.67
N ALA A 191 26.36 -24.41 -6.16
CA ALA A 191 26.40 -24.05 -7.57
C ALA A 191 27.75 -23.48 -8.03
N TYR A 192 28.44 -22.76 -7.15
CA TYR A 192 29.82 -22.26 -7.46
C TYR A 192 30.85 -23.40 -7.48
N ASP A 193 30.71 -24.39 -6.61
CA ASP A 193 31.63 -25.54 -6.54
C ASP A 193 31.49 -26.45 -7.77
N GLU A 194 30.25 -26.67 -8.25
CA GLU A 194 29.99 -27.41 -9.50
C GLU A 194 30.59 -26.70 -10.74
N THR A 195 30.55 -25.35 -10.76
CA THR A 195 31.05 -24.58 -11.89
C THR A 195 32.60 -24.56 -11.91
N GLN A 196 33.23 -24.53 -10.76
CA GLN A 196 34.70 -24.61 -10.65
C GLN A 196 35.20 -26.01 -10.98
N ASN A 197 34.58 -27.07 -10.50
CA ASN A 197 34.96 -28.46 -10.81
C ASN A 197 34.85 -28.77 -12.31
N ASN A 198 33.78 -28.30 -12.98
CA ASN A 198 33.67 -28.49 -14.44
C ASN A 198 34.69 -27.71 -15.25
N SER A 199 35.20 -26.57 -14.77
CA SER A 199 36.26 -25.83 -15.46
C SER A 199 37.61 -26.48 -15.30
N GLU A 200 37.86 -27.15 -14.17
CA GLU A 200 39.14 -27.85 -13.91
C GLU A 200 39.28 -29.14 -14.74
N TYR A 201 38.17 -29.87 -14.95
CA TYR A 201 38.18 -31.05 -15.84
C TYR A 201 38.39 -30.70 -17.32
N GLN A 202 37.98 -29.53 -17.78
CA GLN A 202 38.22 -29.09 -19.17
C GLN A 202 39.64 -28.61 -19.42
N THR A 203 40.35 -28.19 -18.38
CA THR A 203 41.76 -27.72 -18.53
C THR A 203 42.80 -28.87 -18.52
N GLN A 204 42.45 -30.06 -18.06
CA GLN A 204 43.32 -31.24 -18.05
C GLN A 204 43.18 -32.15 -19.30
N ALA A 205 42.31 -31.80 -20.24
CA ALA A 205 42.02 -32.58 -21.44
C ALA A 205 42.78 -32.08 -22.71
N TYR A 206 43.82 -31.25 -22.57
CA TYR A 206 44.71 -30.81 -23.65
C TYR A 206 46.17 -31.11 -23.35
#